data_897222d611b47df53b21cddda30f38df
#
_entry.id   897222d611b47df53b21cddda30f38df
#
_cell.length_a   1.000
_cell.length_b   1.000
_cell.length_c   1.000
_cell.angle_alpha   90.00
_cell.angle_beta   90.00
_cell.angle_gamma   90.00
#
_symmetry.space_group_name_H-M   'P 1'
#
loop_
_entity.id
_entity.type
_entity.pdbx_description
1 polymer ?
#
loop_
_entity_poly.entity_id
_entity_poly.type
_entity_poly.pdbx_seq_one_letter_code
_entity_poly.pdbx_strand_id
1 'polypeptide(L)'
;MFDISRRGLTRIALSLALPALALSAAWTAPAAAAGKTITAVMHSDLRIIDPIFTTAYITRDHGYMVYDTLVATDANFKIRPQMADWKISDDKLTYTFTLRDGLKWHDGTPVTAEDCVASLKRWGKVDGMGQKLMDFTASIEATDAKTITLKLKEPYGLVLESIGKPSSRVAFMMPKRLAETPPDKQIPEQIGSGPFKFVQAEFQPGVKAVYEKNPDYVPRKEPASWTAGGKVVKVDRVEWLTMADAQTAVNALQSGDIDFMENPPFDLLPVLQASPDLTIEVLNKFGFQTLGRMNFLHPPFDNVKVRRAALLAMNQKDVLDALVGNPKFYKICGAFFVCGTPLETEVGAETLVKGSGMAEAKKELAASGYDGTPIVIMAPGDVVTLKAQPVVAAQLLREAGFKVDLQATDWQTVVSRRASQKPPKEGGWNMFFTNWVSADVDNPVSNLSIGGQGKNGGWFGWAEDATIEKLRDQFARSSSLEDKKKLAAEIQKQAYDQVIYIPLGQFLIPSAWRKSLTGVIDGPATPVFWNIDKTE
;
A
#
# COMPACT_ATOMS: atom_id res chain seq x y z
N MET A 1 59.40 46.63 -6.69
CA MET A 1 60.01 47.78 -7.42
C MET A 1 58.85 48.72 -7.69
N PHE A 2 58.87 49.81 -6.95
CA PHE A 2 58.34 51.16 -7.21
C PHE A 2 56.92 51.36 -7.69
N ASP A 3 56.10 52.31 -7.28
CA ASP A 3 56.29 53.39 -6.28
C ASP A 3 54.96 54.06 -5.99
N ILE A 4 54.93 54.73 -4.89
CA ILE A 4 53.89 55.54 -4.25
C ILE A 4 53.75 56.89 -5.00
N SER A 5 52.59 57.49 -5.08
CA SER A 5 52.45 58.93 -4.79
C SER A 5 50.93 59.34 -4.71
N ARG A 6 50.53 59.78 -3.73
CA ARG A 6 50.07 60.90 -2.90
C ARG A 6 49.67 62.19 -3.66
N ARG A 7 48.55 62.70 -3.18
CA ARG A 7 48.10 64.10 -2.93
C ARG A 7 47.06 64.73 -3.82
N GLY A 8 46.08 65.29 -3.14
CA GLY A 8 45.28 66.42 -3.57
C GLY A 8 44.08 66.69 -2.74
N LEU A 9 44.20 67.52 -1.73
CA LEU A 9 43.18 68.12 -0.87
C LEU A 9 42.34 69.20 -1.60
N THR A 10 41.11 69.40 -1.00
CA THR A 10 40.31 70.68 -0.88
C THR A 10 39.11 70.74 -1.82
N ARG A 11 37.89 70.97 -1.37
CA ARG A 11 37.29 72.06 -0.54
C ARG A 11 35.84 71.73 -0.20
N ILE A 12 35.45 72.23 0.97
CA ILE A 12 34.14 72.22 1.61
C ILE A 12 33.18 73.14 0.85
N ALA A 13 31.95 72.67 0.59
CA ALA A 13 30.80 73.53 0.41
C ALA A 13 29.61 73.00 1.24
N LEU A 14 29.27 73.75 2.27
CA LEU A 14 28.11 73.60 3.11
C LEU A 14 26.84 74.01 2.34
N SER A 15 25.91 73.10 2.15
CA SER A 15 24.55 73.44 1.70
C SER A 15 23.54 72.77 2.65
N LEU A 16 22.87 73.58 3.45
CA LEU A 16 21.71 73.22 4.24
C LEU A 16 20.57 72.77 3.28
N ALA A 17 20.14 71.51 3.44
CA ALA A 17 18.85 71.09 2.89
C ALA A 17 18.02 70.43 4.04
N LEU A 18 16.81 71.00 4.26
CA LEU A 18 15.82 70.51 5.20
C LEU A 18 15.46 69.07 4.95
N PRO A 19 15.21 68.27 5.99
CA PRO A 19 14.64 66.94 5.80
C PRO A 19 13.13 67.05 5.55
N ALA A 20 12.69 66.70 4.36
CA ALA A 20 11.30 66.37 4.10
C ALA A 20 10.98 65.02 4.77
N LEU A 21 10.19 65.02 5.84
CA LEU A 21 9.60 63.81 6.41
C LEU A 21 8.62 63.21 5.38
N ALA A 22 9.08 62.22 4.61
CA ALA A 22 8.21 61.33 3.89
C ALA A 22 7.67 60.30 4.90
N LEU A 23 6.41 60.47 5.37
CA LEU A 23 5.65 59.42 5.99
C LEU A 23 5.47 58.28 4.96
N SER A 24 6.32 57.31 4.98
CA SER A 24 6.09 56.01 4.36
C SER A 24 5.03 55.27 5.18
N ALA A 25 3.76 55.36 4.72
CA ALA A 25 2.72 54.45 5.16
C ALA A 25 3.14 53.06 4.71
N ALA A 26 3.78 52.29 5.58
CA ALA A 26 3.97 50.86 5.39
C ALA A 26 2.58 50.22 5.37
N TRP A 27 2.07 49.92 4.20
CA TRP A 27 0.96 48.98 4.06
C TRP A 27 1.50 47.63 4.58
N THR A 28 1.18 47.34 5.85
CA THR A 28 1.23 45.96 6.33
C THR A 28 0.13 45.21 5.61
N ALA A 29 0.50 44.54 4.50
CA ALA A 29 -0.35 43.48 3.97
C ALA A 29 -0.65 42.54 5.15
N PRO A 30 -1.90 42.17 5.41
CA PRO A 30 -2.18 41.17 6.42
C PRO A 30 -1.36 39.94 6.06
N ALA A 31 -0.52 39.48 6.97
CA ALA A 31 0.10 38.17 6.83
C ALA A 31 -1.05 37.19 6.61
N ALA A 32 -1.13 36.62 5.42
CA ALA A 32 -2.05 35.53 5.19
C ALA A 32 -1.79 34.52 6.29
N ALA A 33 -2.82 34.21 7.09
CA ALA A 33 -2.70 33.22 8.15
C ALA A 33 -2.07 31.97 7.50
N ALA A 34 -0.94 31.52 8.02
CA ALA A 34 -0.30 30.34 7.50
C ALA A 34 -1.33 29.21 7.53
N GLY A 35 -1.67 28.66 6.36
CA GLY A 35 -2.70 27.62 6.26
C GLY A 35 -2.35 26.41 7.12
N LYS A 36 -3.35 25.73 7.63
CA LYS A 36 -3.17 24.51 8.44
C LYS A 36 -2.47 23.43 7.63
N THR A 37 -1.24 23.10 7.99
CA THR A 37 -0.44 22.04 7.36
C THR A 37 -0.24 20.87 8.31
N ILE A 38 -0.50 19.65 7.83
CA ILE A 38 -0.08 18.41 8.50
C ILE A 38 1.23 17.94 7.87
N THR A 39 2.24 17.72 8.70
CA THR A 39 3.52 17.13 8.28
C THR A 39 3.58 15.69 8.78
N ALA A 40 3.73 14.72 7.87
CA ALA A 40 3.68 13.31 8.19
C ALA A 40 4.94 12.55 7.69
N VAL A 41 5.37 11.57 8.47
CA VAL A 41 6.35 10.56 8.04
C VAL A 41 5.59 9.26 7.79
N MET A 42 5.53 8.85 6.52
CA MET A 42 4.86 7.64 6.09
C MET A 42 5.80 6.43 6.21
N HIS A 43 5.23 5.22 6.08
CA HIS A 43 5.99 3.96 6.21
C HIS A 43 7.11 3.77 5.18
N SER A 44 7.07 4.51 4.07
CA SER A 44 8.05 4.44 2.97
C SER A 44 8.03 5.75 2.18
N ASP A 45 9.10 6.03 1.45
CA ASP A 45 9.12 7.10 0.48
C ASP A 45 8.24 6.80 -0.75
N LEU A 46 7.71 7.86 -1.37
CA LEU A 46 6.88 7.77 -2.57
C LEU A 46 7.76 7.99 -3.81
N ARG A 47 7.85 7.00 -4.69
CA ARG A 47 8.56 7.11 -5.98
C ARG A 47 7.68 6.77 -7.17
N ILE A 48 6.87 5.71 -7.05
CA ILE A 48 5.88 5.33 -8.05
C ILE A 48 4.57 5.97 -7.65
N ILE A 49 4.03 6.83 -8.51
CA ILE A 49 2.84 7.65 -8.22
C ILE A 49 1.59 7.18 -8.98
N ASP A 50 1.68 6.11 -9.78
CA ASP A 50 0.53 5.48 -10.44
C ASP A 50 -0.02 4.33 -9.60
N PRO A 51 -1.21 4.47 -8.98
CA PRO A 51 -1.75 3.48 -8.04
C PRO A 51 -2.26 2.19 -8.72
N ILE A 52 -2.34 2.16 -10.04
CA ILE A 52 -2.69 0.95 -10.79
C ILE A 52 -1.43 0.15 -11.18
N PHE A 53 -0.29 0.85 -11.37
CA PHE A 53 0.96 0.25 -11.83
C PHE A 53 1.59 -0.71 -10.81
N THR A 54 1.47 -0.43 -9.51
CA THR A 54 2.13 -1.21 -8.44
C THR A 54 1.17 -1.59 -7.31
N THR A 55 1.56 -2.60 -6.51
CA THR A 55 0.88 -2.99 -5.26
C THR A 55 1.54 -2.39 -4.02
N ALA A 56 2.44 -1.40 -4.18
CA ALA A 56 3.09 -0.73 -3.05
C ALA A 56 2.09 0.13 -2.28
N TYR A 57 2.05 -0.02 -0.95
CA TYR A 57 1.06 0.64 -0.11
C TYR A 57 1.21 2.16 -0.10
N ILE A 58 2.43 2.69 -0.13
CA ILE A 58 2.64 4.14 -0.19
C ILE A 58 2.01 4.74 -1.46
N THR A 59 2.03 4.00 -2.58
CA THR A 59 1.38 4.42 -3.83
C THR A 59 -0.15 4.31 -3.73
N ARG A 60 -0.69 3.31 -3.02
CA ARG A 60 -2.11 3.23 -2.67
C ARG A 60 -2.55 4.42 -1.82
N ASP A 61 -1.76 4.77 -0.80
CA ASP A 61 -2.06 5.87 0.12
C ASP A 61 -2.05 7.21 -0.62
N HIS A 62 -1.07 7.41 -1.54
CA HIS A 62 -1.08 8.50 -2.51
C HIS A 62 -2.36 8.49 -3.38
N GLY A 63 -2.77 7.29 -3.82
CA GLY A 63 -4.00 7.13 -4.60
C GLY A 63 -5.23 7.66 -3.85
N TYR A 64 -5.36 7.40 -2.56
CA TYR A 64 -6.46 7.91 -1.74
C TYR A 64 -6.43 9.44 -1.52
N MET A 65 -5.26 10.06 -1.57
CA MET A 65 -5.17 11.52 -1.55
C MET A 65 -5.73 12.14 -2.83
N VAL A 66 -5.39 11.56 -3.98
CA VAL A 66 -5.58 12.18 -5.31
C VAL A 66 -6.85 11.70 -6.02
N TYR A 67 -7.23 10.43 -5.85
CA TYR A 67 -8.32 9.80 -6.59
C TYR A 67 -9.51 9.47 -5.68
N ASP A 68 -10.66 9.19 -6.31
CA ASP A 68 -11.83 8.64 -5.63
C ASP A 68 -12.29 7.35 -6.33
N THR A 69 -13.26 6.65 -5.74
CA THR A 69 -13.76 5.34 -6.17
C THR A 69 -15.27 5.38 -6.39
N LEU A 70 -15.80 4.51 -7.26
CA LEU A 70 -17.27 4.43 -7.47
C LEU A 70 -18.00 4.05 -6.20
N VAL A 71 -17.47 3.06 -5.51
CA VAL A 71 -17.96 2.56 -4.21
C VAL A 71 -16.76 2.39 -3.29
N ALA A 72 -16.96 2.39 -1.98
CA ALA A 72 -15.89 2.34 -0.99
C ALA A 72 -16.27 1.42 0.18
N THR A 73 -15.28 0.99 0.96
CA THR A 73 -15.47 0.16 2.15
C THR A 73 -15.56 1.02 3.41
N ASP A 74 -16.59 0.82 4.23
CA ASP A 74 -16.71 1.46 5.53
C ASP A 74 -15.90 0.72 6.63
N ALA A 75 -15.82 1.30 7.83
CA ALA A 75 -15.10 0.71 8.96
C ALA A 75 -15.63 -0.67 9.42
N ASN A 76 -16.83 -1.08 8.96
CA ASN A 76 -17.45 -2.39 9.21
C ASN A 76 -17.30 -3.35 8.02
N PHE A 77 -16.38 -3.09 7.08
CA PHE A 77 -16.18 -3.88 5.85
C PHE A 77 -17.40 -3.98 4.94
N LYS A 78 -18.33 -3.02 5.02
CA LYS A 78 -19.47 -2.96 4.11
C LYS A 78 -19.18 -2.02 2.97
N ILE A 79 -19.56 -2.46 1.77
CA ILE A 79 -19.47 -1.60 0.60
C ILE A 79 -20.55 -0.53 0.67
N ARG A 80 -20.15 0.71 0.42
CA ARG A 80 -20.98 1.91 0.44
C ARG A 80 -20.85 2.69 -0.86
N PRO A 81 -21.89 3.43 -1.25
CA PRO A 81 -21.78 4.39 -2.34
C PRO A 81 -20.69 5.43 -2.05
N GLN A 82 -19.92 5.82 -3.10
CA GLN A 82 -18.94 6.91 -3.00
C GLN A 82 -19.13 7.91 -4.16
N MET A 83 -18.51 7.71 -5.33
CA MET A 83 -18.81 8.54 -6.51
C MET A 83 -20.15 8.18 -7.16
N ALA A 84 -20.60 6.93 -6.99
CA ALA A 84 -21.83 6.44 -7.60
C ALA A 84 -22.73 5.73 -6.58
N ASP A 85 -24.03 5.81 -6.81
CA ASP A 85 -25.01 4.87 -6.25
C ASP A 85 -25.18 3.70 -7.23
N TRP A 86 -25.73 2.54 -6.76
CA TRP A 86 -25.92 1.39 -7.64
C TRP A 86 -27.28 0.75 -7.51
N LYS A 87 -27.65 0.01 -8.56
CA LYS A 87 -28.79 -0.91 -8.59
C LYS A 87 -28.34 -2.24 -9.15
N ILE A 88 -28.93 -3.33 -8.66
CA ILE A 88 -28.67 -4.69 -9.11
C ILE A 88 -29.99 -5.26 -9.61
N SER A 89 -29.98 -5.89 -10.80
CA SER A 89 -31.15 -6.59 -11.33
C SER A 89 -31.51 -7.83 -10.49
N ASP A 90 -32.75 -8.28 -10.57
CA ASP A 90 -33.26 -9.41 -9.78
C ASP A 90 -32.49 -10.71 -10.08
N ASP A 91 -32.07 -10.90 -11.33
CA ASP A 91 -31.23 -12.04 -11.76
C ASP A 91 -29.76 -11.90 -11.35
N LYS A 92 -29.36 -10.76 -10.76
CA LYS A 92 -27.98 -10.41 -10.33
C LYS A 92 -26.96 -10.41 -11.48
N LEU A 93 -27.42 -10.27 -12.72
CA LEU A 93 -26.55 -10.23 -13.90
C LEU A 93 -26.25 -8.81 -14.39
N THR A 94 -27.02 -7.81 -13.94
CA THR A 94 -26.81 -6.41 -14.35
C THR A 94 -26.61 -5.51 -13.13
N TYR A 95 -25.50 -4.78 -13.12
CA TYR A 95 -25.15 -3.76 -12.13
C TYR A 95 -25.13 -2.41 -12.82
N THR A 96 -25.96 -1.48 -12.35
CA THR A 96 -26.04 -0.12 -12.87
C THR A 96 -25.51 0.83 -11.83
N PHE A 97 -24.44 1.56 -12.15
CA PHE A 97 -23.86 2.59 -11.29
C PHE A 97 -24.22 3.97 -11.87
N THR A 98 -24.75 4.86 -11.03
CA THR A 98 -25.12 6.23 -11.44
C THR A 98 -24.27 7.23 -10.67
N LEU A 99 -23.45 8.00 -11.39
CA LEU A 99 -22.60 9.04 -10.82
C LEU A 99 -23.44 10.14 -10.18
N ARG A 100 -23.07 10.55 -8.96
CA ARG A 100 -23.71 11.69 -8.30
C ARG A 100 -23.34 13.01 -8.98
N ASP A 101 -24.10 14.05 -8.71
CA ASP A 101 -23.90 15.37 -9.30
C ASP A 101 -22.65 16.09 -8.75
N GLY A 102 -22.12 17.00 -9.58
CA GLY A 102 -21.07 17.94 -9.19
C GLY A 102 -19.65 17.38 -9.18
N LEU A 103 -19.44 16.11 -9.60
CA LEU A 103 -18.11 15.51 -9.65
C LEU A 103 -17.25 16.16 -10.74
N LYS A 104 -16.05 16.58 -10.35
CA LYS A 104 -15.05 17.18 -11.24
C LYS A 104 -13.68 16.55 -11.06
N TRP A 105 -12.92 16.49 -12.12
CA TRP A 105 -11.49 16.24 -12.08
C TRP A 105 -10.74 17.46 -11.52
N HIS A 106 -9.49 17.25 -11.08
CA HIS A 106 -8.65 18.33 -10.53
C HIS A 106 -8.34 19.45 -11.53
N ASP A 107 -8.49 19.18 -12.84
CA ASP A 107 -8.38 20.17 -13.91
C ASP A 107 -9.68 20.96 -14.18
N GLY A 108 -10.73 20.70 -13.41
CA GLY A 108 -12.04 21.37 -13.49
C GLY A 108 -13.01 20.73 -14.48
N THR A 109 -12.59 19.76 -15.30
CA THR A 109 -13.47 19.06 -16.23
C THR A 109 -14.41 18.09 -15.49
N PRO A 110 -15.64 17.85 -16.01
CA PRO A 110 -16.59 16.95 -15.35
C PRO A 110 -16.14 15.51 -15.42
N VAL A 111 -16.44 14.74 -14.36
CA VAL A 111 -16.29 13.27 -14.36
C VAL A 111 -17.42 12.66 -15.17
N THR A 112 -17.08 11.72 -16.07
CA THR A 112 -18.04 11.02 -16.92
C THR A 112 -18.05 9.51 -16.69
N ALA A 113 -19.14 8.85 -17.08
CA ALA A 113 -19.23 7.40 -17.06
C ALA A 113 -18.17 6.72 -17.97
N GLU A 114 -17.80 7.36 -19.09
CA GLU A 114 -16.74 6.85 -19.97
C GLU A 114 -15.37 6.82 -19.28
N ASP A 115 -15.04 7.85 -18.48
CA ASP A 115 -13.82 7.89 -17.69
C ASP A 115 -13.77 6.69 -16.71
N CYS A 116 -14.87 6.44 -16.02
CA CYS A 116 -14.99 5.36 -15.06
C CYS A 116 -14.90 3.98 -15.72
N VAL A 117 -15.54 3.79 -16.87
CA VAL A 117 -15.44 2.56 -17.67
C VAL A 117 -14.00 2.31 -18.11
N ALA A 118 -13.29 3.31 -18.59
CA ALA A 118 -11.88 3.19 -18.96
C ALA A 118 -11.00 2.84 -17.75
N SER A 119 -11.25 3.47 -16.61
CA SER A 119 -10.55 3.20 -15.35
C SER A 119 -10.74 1.76 -14.87
N LEU A 120 -11.98 1.26 -14.86
CA LEU A 120 -12.28 -0.12 -14.49
C LEU A 120 -11.64 -1.13 -15.45
N LYS A 121 -11.61 -0.83 -16.75
CA LYS A 121 -10.95 -1.69 -17.75
C LYS A 121 -9.43 -1.73 -17.55
N ARG A 122 -8.78 -0.60 -17.20
CA ARG A 122 -7.35 -0.57 -16.88
C ARG A 122 -7.04 -1.36 -15.62
N TRP A 123 -7.76 -1.09 -14.54
CA TRP A 123 -7.64 -1.78 -13.27
C TRP A 123 -7.87 -3.29 -13.40
N GLY A 124 -8.91 -3.69 -14.14
CA GLY A 124 -9.27 -5.09 -14.37
C GLY A 124 -8.22 -5.92 -15.14
N LYS A 125 -7.22 -5.28 -15.76
CA LYS A 125 -6.12 -6.00 -16.41
C LYS A 125 -5.02 -6.45 -15.44
N VAL A 126 -4.90 -5.79 -14.26
CA VAL A 126 -3.73 -5.99 -13.38
C VAL A 126 -4.08 -6.34 -11.93
N ASP A 127 -5.29 -6.03 -11.47
CA ASP A 127 -5.74 -6.42 -10.13
C ASP A 127 -6.36 -7.82 -10.15
N GLY A 128 -6.05 -8.66 -9.15
CA GLY A 128 -6.53 -10.04 -9.13
C GLY A 128 -8.05 -10.19 -9.03
N MET A 129 -8.72 -9.36 -8.19
CA MET A 129 -10.18 -9.32 -8.14
C MET A 129 -10.76 -8.69 -9.39
N GLY A 130 -10.06 -7.69 -9.95
CA GLY A 130 -10.42 -7.05 -11.19
C GLY A 130 -10.37 -8.01 -12.38
N GLN A 131 -9.30 -8.78 -12.53
CA GLN A 131 -9.18 -9.82 -13.54
C GLN A 131 -10.32 -10.84 -13.42
N LYS A 132 -10.57 -11.32 -12.20
CA LYS A 132 -11.66 -12.26 -11.94
C LYS A 132 -13.02 -11.65 -12.29
N LEU A 133 -13.30 -10.40 -11.90
CA LEU A 133 -14.53 -9.71 -12.30
C LEU A 133 -14.66 -9.62 -13.82
N MET A 134 -13.58 -9.29 -14.56
CA MET A 134 -13.60 -9.19 -16.01
C MET A 134 -13.84 -10.56 -16.68
N ASP A 135 -13.36 -11.68 -16.12
CA ASP A 135 -13.66 -13.03 -16.60
C ASP A 135 -15.16 -13.33 -16.59
N PHE A 136 -15.87 -12.86 -15.56
CA PHE A 136 -17.33 -12.98 -15.43
C PHE A 136 -18.11 -11.91 -16.21
N THR A 137 -17.46 -10.85 -16.69
CA THR A 137 -18.12 -9.73 -17.35
C THR A 137 -18.41 -10.01 -18.82
N ALA A 138 -19.66 -9.85 -19.25
CA ALA A 138 -20.08 -9.83 -20.64
C ALA A 138 -19.80 -8.48 -21.30
N SER A 139 -20.19 -7.39 -20.63
CA SER A 139 -19.89 -6.03 -21.07
C SER A 139 -19.81 -5.06 -19.90
N ILE A 140 -19.05 -3.95 -20.11
CA ILE A 140 -19.03 -2.79 -19.25
C ILE A 140 -19.01 -1.54 -20.13
N GLU A 141 -20.04 -0.72 -20.00
CA GLU A 141 -20.33 0.37 -20.94
C GLU A 141 -20.87 1.61 -20.20
N ALA A 142 -20.56 2.79 -20.74
CA ALA A 142 -21.24 4.02 -20.39
C ALA A 142 -22.53 4.11 -21.23
N THR A 143 -23.69 4.03 -20.60
CA THR A 143 -24.98 4.10 -21.28
C THR A 143 -25.45 5.54 -21.48
N ASP A 144 -24.95 6.45 -20.66
CA ASP A 144 -25.05 7.91 -20.81
C ASP A 144 -23.88 8.58 -20.05
N ALA A 145 -23.87 9.89 -19.95
CA ALA A 145 -22.77 10.64 -19.32
C ALA A 145 -22.52 10.29 -17.84
N LYS A 146 -23.53 9.76 -17.13
CA LYS A 146 -23.46 9.44 -15.69
C LYS A 146 -23.69 7.97 -15.36
N THR A 147 -24.14 7.17 -16.29
CA THR A 147 -24.59 5.79 -16.03
C THR A 147 -23.62 4.77 -16.62
N ILE A 148 -23.13 3.88 -15.76
CA ILE A 148 -22.28 2.76 -16.11
C ILE A 148 -23.11 1.49 -15.94
N THR A 149 -23.18 0.68 -16.98
CA THR A 149 -23.84 -0.64 -16.94
C THR A 149 -22.79 -1.75 -17.09
N LEU A 150 -22.70 -2.59 -16.06
CA LEU A 150 -21.89 -3.80 -16.05
C LEU A 150 -22.82 -5.00 -16.14
N LYS A 151 -22.63 -5.82 -17.19
CA LYS A 151 -23.39 -7.06 -17.43
C LYS A 151 -22.49 -8.26 -17.24
N LEU A 152 -22.95 -9.26 -16.51
CA LEU A 152 -22.25 -10.50 -16.26
C LEU A 152 -22.70 -11.58 -17.23
N LYS A 153 -21.84 -12.55 -17.52
CA LYS A 153 -22.12 -13.79 -18.27
C LYS A 153 -22.88 -14.79 -17.40
N GLU A 154 -22.52 -14.82 -16.11
CA GLU A 154 -23.06 -15.69 -15.08
C GLU A 154 -22.96 -14.98 -13.72
N PRO A 155 -23.70 -15.38 -12.68
CA PRO A 155 -23.65 -14.74 -11.37
C PRO A 155 -22.24 -14.77 -10.76
N TYR A 156 -21.78 -13.61 -10.26
CA TYR A 156 -20.53 -13.42 -9.53
C TYR A 156 -20.83 -12.68 -8.23
N GLY A 157 -20.60 -13.36 -7.10
CA GLY A 157 -21.03 -12.87 -5.78
C GLY A 157 -20.17 -11.76 -5.19
N LEU A 158 -19.10 -11.29 -5.89
CA LEU A 158 -18.10 -10.35 -5.36
C LEU A 158 -17.94 -9.08 -6.22
N VAL A 159 -18.97 -8.69 -7.00
CA VAL A 159 -18.88 -7.51 -7.90
C VAL A 159 -18.57 -6.24 -7.12
N LEU A 160 -19.36 -5.94 -6.09
CA LEU A 160 -19.19 -4.72 -5.30
C LEU A 160 -17.92 -4.77 -4.45
N GLU A 161 -17.62 -5.92 -3.86
CA GLU A 161 -16.39 -6.16 -3.10
C GLU A 161 -15.14 -6.00 -3.97
N SER A 162 -15.19 -6.41 -5.23
CA SER A 162 -14.08 -6.24 -6.16
C SER A 162 -13.82 -4.76 -6.47
N ILE A 163 -14.87 -4.01 -6.81
CA ILE A 163 -14.76 -2.59 -7.19
C ILE A 163 -14.48 -1.71 -5.95
N GLY A 164 -15.03 -2.07 -4.79
CA GLY A 164 -14.94 -1.31 -3.55
C GLY A 164 -13.83 -1.73 -2.60
N LYS A 165 -12.99 -2.70 -2.97
CA LYS A 165 -11.90 -3.15 -2.09
C LYS A 165 -10.96 -2.00 -1.71
N PRO A 166 -10.50 -1.95 -0.44
CA PRO A 166 -9.72 -0.81 0.05
C PRO A 166 -8.23 -0.87 -0.26
N SER A 167 -7.75 -2.02 -0.73
CA SER A 167 -6.33 -2.33 -0.92
C SER A 167 -6.21 -3.56 -1.84
N SER A 168 -5.08 -3.87 -2.52
CA SER A 168 -3.86 -3.11 -2.70
C SER A 168 -3.93 -2.17 -3.91
N ARG A 169 -4.27 -2.67 -5.11
CA ARG A 169 -4.62 -1.89 -6.31
C ARG A 169 -6.11 -1.57 -6.24
N VAL A 170 -6.44 -0.42 -5.69
CA VAL A 170 -7.82 0.06 -5.56
C VAL A 170 -8.34 0.48 -6.94
N ALA A 171 -9.62 0.25 -7.21
CA ALA A 171 -10.26 0.68 -8.45
C ALA A 171 -10.48 2.21 -8.47
N PHE A 172 -9.38 2.97 -8.49
CA PHE A 172 -9.41 4.43 -8.57
C PHE A 172 -9.89 4.92 -9.94
N MET A 173 -10.76 5.90 -9.92
CA MET A 173 -11.26 6.55 -11.14
C MET A 173 -10.31 7.67 -11.56
N MET A 174 -10.01 7.75 -12.86
CA MET A 174 -9.16 8.76 -13.48
C MET A 174 -9.72 9.19 -14.84
N PRO A 175 -9.33 10.35 -15.38
CA PRO A 175 -9.75 10.77 -16.73
C PRO A 175 -9.43 9.69 -17.75
N LYS A 176 -10.33 9.48 -18.72
CA LYS A 176 -10.20 8.47 -19.78
C LYS A 176 -8.83 8.51 -20.47
N ARG A 177 -8.33 9.73 -20.78
CA ARG A 177 -7.01 9.90 -21.39
C ARG A 177 -5.85 9.30 -20.58
N LEU A 178 -5.98 9.28 -19.25
CA LEU A 178 -5.01 8.64 -18.35
C LEU A 178 -5.30 7.15 -18.18
N ALA A 179 -6.58 6.79 -18.06
CA ALA A 179 -7.01 5.41 -17.92
C ALA A 179 -6.71 4.54 -19.17
N GLU A 180 -6.55 5.14 -20.34
CA GLU A 180 -6.12 4.45 -21.57
C GLU A 180 -4.62 4.18 -21.64
N THR A 181 -3.83 4.70 -20.69
CA THR A 181 -2.41 4.33 -20.55
C THR A 181 -2.28 2.82 -20.35
N PRO A 182 -1.41 2.13 -21.12
CA PRO A 182 -1.17 0.71 -20.94
C PRO A 182 -0.84 0.38 -19.48
N PRO A 183 -1.35 -0.73 -18.92
CA PRO A 183 -1.19 -1.04 -17.50
C PRO A 183 0.26 -1.36 -17.07
N ASP A 184 1.13 -1.65 -18.02
CA ASP A 184 2.58 -1.83 -17.87
C ASP A 184 3.37 -0.50 -17.95
N LYS A 185 2.68 0.62 -18.14
CA LYS A 185 3.26 1.98 -18.16
C LYS A 185 2.59 2.86 -17.09
N GLN A 186 3.38 3.73 -16.49
CA GLN A 186 2.87 4.72 -15.56
C GLN A 186 2.14 5.85 -16.29
N ILE A 187 1.07 6.36 -15.67
CA ILE A 187 0.36 7.55 -16.17
C ILE A 187 1.28 8.78 -16.14
N PRO A 188 1.16 9.70 -17.13
CA PRO A 188 2.04 10.86 -17.24
C PRO A 188 1.67 11.99 -16.27
N GLU A 189 0.45 12.02 -15.74
CA GLU A 189 -0.08 13.10 -14.90
C GLU A 189 -0.84 12.55 -13.69
N GLN A 190 -0.86 13.32 -12.59
CA GLN A 190 -1.59 12.97 -11.37
C GLN A 190 -2.87 13.80 -11.26
N ILE A 191 -3.88 13.48 -12.07
CA ILE A 191 -5.18 14.13 -12.07
C ILE A 191 -6.25 13.14 -11.65
N GLY A 192 -6.83 13.37 -10.48
CA GLY A 192 -7.94 12.61 -9.92
C GLY A 192 -9.15 13.49 -9.63
N SER A 193 -10.10 12.94 -8.88
CA SER A 193 -11.29 13.64 -8.35
C SER A 193 -11.36 13.57 -6.83
N GLY A 194 -10.24 13.22 -6.18
CA GLY A 194 -10.14 13.02 -4.75
C GLY A 194 -10.12 14.31 -3.93
N PRO A 195 -10.09 14.16 -2.58
CA PRO A 195 -10.19 15.28 -1.65
C PRO A 195 -8.96 16.19 -1.63
N PHE A 196 -7.82 15.73 -2.13
CA PHE A 196 -6.58 16.51 -2.22
C PHE A 196 -6.06 16.53 -3.66
N LYS A 197 -5.37 17.61 -4.02
CA LYS A 197 -4.62 17.78 -5.28
C LYS A 197 -3.14 17.53 -5.01
N PHE A 198 -2.48 16.75 -5.85
CA PHE A 198 -1.04 16.53 -5.78
C PHE A 198 -0.28 17.73 -6.34
N VAL A 199 0.70 18.25 -5.58
CA VAL A 199 1.52 19.39 -5.99
C VAL A 199 2.78 18.91 -6.68
N GLN A 200 2.66 18.59 -7.97
CA GLN A 200 3.75 18.02 -8.78
C GLN A 200 5.03 18.88 -8.75
N ALA A 201 4.91 20.21 -8.71
CA ALA A 201 6.05 21.13 -8.70
C ALA A 201 6.91 21.04 -7.43
N GLU A 202 6.34 20.52 -6.33
CA GLU A 202 7.03 20.36 -5.06
C GLU A 202 7.39 18.90 -4.75
N PHE A 203 7.01 17.97 -5.62
CA PHE A 203 7.34 16.57 -5.46
C PHE A 203 8.83 16.32 -5.68
N GLN A 204 9.48 15.76 -4.68
CA GLN A 204 10.88 15.37 -4.71
C GLN A 204 10.97 13.91 -4.27
N PRO A 205 11.10 12.95 -5.21
CA PRO A 205 11.18 11.53 -4.87
C PRO A 205 12.30 11.26 -3.84
N GLY A 206 11.95 10.50 -2.78
CA GLY A 206 12.88 10.22 -1.68
C GLY A 206 13.07 11.37 -0.68
N VAL A 207 12.38 12.50 -0.84
CA VAL A 207 12.47 13.67 0.06
C VAL A 207 11.08 14.06 0.55
N LYS A 208 10.18 14.47 -0.35
CA LYS A 208 8.82 14.87 0.03
C LYS A 208 7.78 14.70 -1.07
N ALA A 209 6.54 14.48 -0.65
CA ALA A 209 5.34 14.58 -1.46
C ALA A 209 4.37 15.57 -0.83
N VAL A 210 3.72 16.38 -1.64
CA VAL A 210 2.89 17.50 -1.17
C VAL A 210 1.49 17.43 -1.76
N TYR A 211 0.51 17.69 -0.91
CA TYR A 211 -0.90 17.66 -1.26
C TYR A 211 -1.59 18.89 -0.73
N GLU A 212 -2.45 19.50 -1.55
CA GLU A 212 -3.28 20.63 -1.16
C GLU A 212 -4.75 20.22 -1.18
N LYS A 213 -5.55 20.86 -0.33
CA LYS A 213 -7.00 20.67 -0.30
C LYS A 213 -7.58 20.92 -1.69
N ASN A 214 -8.44 20.02 -2.17
CA ASN A 214 -9.23 20.23 -3.36
C ASN A 214 -10.49 21.05 -3.00
N PRO A 215 -10.57 22.35 -3.36
CA PRO A 215 -11.72 23.20 -3.03
C PRO A 215 -13.00 22.80 -3.79
N ASP A 216 -12.85 22.10 -4.92
CA ASP A 216 -13.97 21.65 -5.75
C ASP A 216 -14.47 20.25 -5.36
N TYR A 217 -13.85 19.59 -4.36
CA TYR A 217 -14.31 18.29 -3.91
C TYR A 217 -15.68 18.37 -3.24
N VAL A 218 -16.62 17.57 -3.72
CA VAL A 218 -17.97 17.49 -3.15
C VAL A 218 -18.05 16.24 -2.25
N PRO A 219 -17.90 16.38 -0.91
CA PRO A 219 -18.01 15.23 -0.01
C PRO A 219 -19.45 14.69 0.01
N ARG A 220 -19.61 13.40 0.34
CA ARG A 220 -20.94 12.85 0.67
C ARG A 220 -21.47 13.47 1.96
N LYS A 221 -22.77 13.36 2.17
CA LYS A 221 -23.44 13.91 3.36
C LYS A 221 -23.37 12.96 4.55
N GLU A 222 -23.17 11.67 4.30
CA GLU A 222 -23.02 10.65 5.34
C GLU A 222 -21.76 10.88 6.14
N PRO A 223 -21.72 10.56 7.44
CA PRO A 223 -20.50 10.66 8.24
C PRO A 223 -19.34 9.87 7.59
N ALA A 224 -18.12 10.39 7.75
CA ALA A 224 -16.93 9.66 7.32
C ALA A 224 -16.83 8.32 8.08
N SER A 225 -16.60 7.25 7.34
CA SER A 225 -16.40 5.92 7.87
C SER A 225 -15.29 5.25 7.06
N TRP A 226 -14.07 5.45 7.51
CA TRP A 226 -12.83 5.06 6.86
C TRP A 226 -12.75 5.59 5.41
N THR A 227 -12.79 4.70 4.35
CA THR A 227 -12.71 5.15 2.94
C THR A 227 -14.05 5.58 2.37
N ALA A 228 -15.16 5.37 3.08
CA ALA A 228 -16.51 5.71 2.68
C ALA A 228 -17.05 6.97 3.39
N GLY A 229 -18.15 7.51 2.86
CA GLY A 229 -18.86 8.65 3.44
C GLY A 229 -18.22 9.99 3.10
N GLY A 230 -18.45 10.98 3.95
CA GLY A 230 -18.02 12.36 3.73
C GLY A 230 -16.53 12.56 3.98
N LYS A 231 -15.73 12.60 2.93
CA LYS A 231 -14.29 12.91 3.00
C LYS A 231 -14.08 14.43 3.12
N VAL A 232 -14.29 14.96 4.32
CA VAL A 232 -14.20 16.42 4.57
C VAL A 232 -12.77 16.79 4.93
N VAL A 233 -12.12 17.61 4.10
CA VAL A 233 -10.77 18.12 4.35
C VAL A 233 -10.85 19.38 5.19
N LYS A 234 -10.20 19.38 6.37
CA LYS A 234 -10.21 20.48 7.34
C LYS A 234 -8.88 21.22 7.43
N VAL A 235 -7.85 20.73 6.75
CA VAL A 235 -6.53 21.35 6.66
C VAL A 235 -6.27 21.83 5.23
N ASP A 236 -5.38 22.78 5.03
CA ASP A 236 -5.09 23.33 3.71
C ASP A 236 -4.08 22.50 2.94
N ARG A 237 -3.17 21.82 3.69
CA ARG A 237 -2.01 21.14 3.12
C ARG A 237 -1.63 19.91 3.93
N VAL A 238 -1.11 18.89 3.25
CA VAL A 238 -0.46 17.71 3.84
C VAL A 238 0.88 17.52 3.15
N GLU A 239 1.94 17.37 3.94
CA GLU A 239 3.29 17.09 3.46
C GLU A 239 3.77 15.75 4.00
N TRP A 240 4.14 14.85 3.11
CA TRP A 240 4.80 13.61 3.47
C TRP A 240 6.30 13.78 3.33
N LEU A 241 7.01 13.67 4.44
CA LEU A 241 8.46 13.77 4.49
C LEU A 241 9.09 12.38 4.56
N THR A 242 10.20 12.21 3.85
CA THR A 242 11.03 11.00 3.97
C THR A 242 12.11 11.26 4.99
N MET A 243 12.10 10.48 6.08
CA MET A 243 13.13 10.50 7.11
C MET A 243 13.71 9.08 7.22
N ALA A 244 14.92 8.89 6.71
CA ALA A 244 15.57 7.57 6.65
C ALA A 244 15.97 7.04 8.05
N ASP A 245 16.29 7.94 8.98
CA ASP A 245 16.63 7.58 10.35
C ASP A 245 15.41 7.65 11.25
N ALA A 246 15.04 6.51 11.81
CA ALA A 246 13.83 6.36 12.60
C ALA A 246 13.89 7.12 13.95
N GLN A 247 15.08 7.25 14.57
CA GLN A 247 15.23 8.01 15.80
C GLN A 247 15.06 9.52 15.52
N THR A 248 15.57 9.99 14.39
CA THR A 248 15.36 11.38 13.94
C THR A 248 13.87 11.66 13.73
N ALA A 249 13.12 10.74 13.10
CA ALA A 249 11.67 10.90 12.91
C ALA A 249 10.91 10.90 14.26
N VAL A 250 11.28 10.04 15.20
CA VAL A 250 10.71 10.02 16.56
C VAL A 250 10.98 11.34 17.29
N ASN A 251 12.22 11.85 17.23
CA ASN A 251 12.58 13.14 17.84
C ASN A 251 11.79 14.29 17.21
N ALA A 252 11.65 14.30 15.89
CA ALA A 252 10.87 15.30 15.15
C ALA A 252 9.37 15.29 15.55
N LEU A 253 8.79 14.09 15.80
CA LEU A 253 7.42 13.99 16.31
C LEU A 253 7.29 14.53 17.74
N GLN A 254 8.28 14.27 18.60
CA GLN A 254 8.29 14.77 19.97
C GLN A 254 8.48 16.30 20.04
N SER A 255 9.37 16.85 19.19
CA SER A 255 9.61 18.32 19.12
C SER A 255 8.46 19.08 18.45
N GLY A 256 7.66 18.43 17.60
CA GLY A 256 6.58 19.05 16.84
C GLY A 256 6.98 19.50 15.45
N ASP A 257 8.14 19.06 14.95
CA ASP A 257 8.57 19.30 13.56
C ASP A 257 7.76 18.45 12.58
N ILE A 258 7.21 17.33 13.04
CA ILE A 258 6.19 16.55 12.34
C ILE A 258 4.99 16.29 13.23
N ASP A 259 3.83 16.06 12.63
CA ASP A 259 2.56 15.86 13.32
C ASP A 259 2.13 14.39 13.40
N PHE A 260 2.52 13.57 12.43
CA PHE A 260 2.06 12.20 12.27
C PHE A 260 3.21 11.29 11.83
N MET A 261 3.28 10.10 12.42
CA MET A 261 4.19 9.02 12.03
C MET A 261 3.40 7.72 11.87
N GLU A 262 3.38 7.19 10.65
CA GLU A 262 2.54 6.02 10.32
C GLU A 262 3.00 4.75 11.05
N ASN A 263 4.28 4.43 10.96
CA ASN A 263 4.85 3.19 11.50
C ASN A 263 6.09 3.47 12.36
N PRO A 264 5.94 3.93 13.60
CA PRO A 264 7.07 4.08 14.51
C PRO A 264 7.71 2.72 14.80
N PRO A 265 9.05 2.67 14.99
CA PRO A 265 9.74 1.46 15.40
C PRO A 265 9.22 0.91 16.72
N PHE A 266 9.08 -0.41 16.81
CA PHE A 266 8.57 -1.07 18.02
C PHE A 266 9.44 -0.83 19.26
N ASP A 267 10.76 -0.79 19.07
CA ASP A 267 11.74 -0.52 20.14
C ASP A 267 11.69 0.93 20.65
N LEU A 268 11.16 1.87 19.88
CA LEU A 268 10.99 3.26 20.25
C LEU A 268 9.58 3.59 20.79
N LEU A 269 8.63 2.65 20.75
CA LEU A 269 7.28 2.87 21.30
C LEU A 269 7.27 3.29 22.78
N PRO A 270 8.09 2.71 23.68
CA PRO A 270 8.12 3.16 25.08
C PRO A 270 8.49 4.65 25.23
N VAL A 271 9.38 5.15 24.39
CA VAL A 271 9.79 6.57 24.38
C VAL A 271 8.63 7.46 23.93
N LEU A 272 7.92 7.06 22.88
CA LEU A 272 6.74 7.80 22.39
C LEU A 272 5.58 7.77 23.40
N GLN A 273 5.33 6.61 24.04
CA GLN A 273 4.28 6.44 25.04
C GLN A 273 4.51 7.28 26.31
N ALA A 274 5.77 7.60 26.63
CA ALA A 274 6.11 8.48 27.74
C ALA A 274 5.85 9.98 27.46
N SER A 275 5.62 10.36 26.20
CA SER A 275 5.35 11.74 25.81
C SER A 275 3.88 12.12 26.07
N PRO A 276 3.59 13.15 26.89
CA PRO A 276 2.22 13.55 27.19
C PRO A 276 1.47 14.15 26.00
N ASP A 277 2.20 14.64 24.98
CA ASP A 277 1.66 15.36 23.83
C ASP A 277 1.34 14.44 22.63
N LEU A 278 1.61 13.14 22.77
CA LEU A 278 1.39 12.18 21.70
C LEU A 278 0.23 11.24 22.00
N THR A 279 -0.41 10.79 20.93
CA THR A 279 -1.34 9.67 20.88
C THR A 279 -0.69 8.53 20.12
N ILE A 280 -0.73 7.31 20.67
CA ILE A 280 -0.19 6.10 20.05
C ILE A 280 -1.30 5.07 20.02
N GLU A 281 -1.77 4.72 18.81
CA GLU A 281 -2.88 3.78 18.63
C GLU A 281 -2.66 2.87 17.43
N VAL A 282 -3.20 1.66 17.52
CA VAL A 282 -3.29 0.72 16.39
C VAL A 282 -4.50 1.10 15.54
N LEU A 283 -4.27 1.79 14.43
CA LEU A 283 -5.33 2.19 13.50
C LEU A 283 -5.87 0.98 12.72
N ASN A 284 -4.99 0.11 12.23
CA ASN A 284 -5.36 -1.14 11.57
C ASN A 284 -5.46 -2.28 12.58
N LYS A 285 -6.65 -2.53 13.10
CA LYS A 285 -6.92 -3.57 14.13
C LYS A 285 -6.84 -5.01 13.58
N PHE A 286 -6.87 -5.19 12.27
CA PHE A 286 -6.69 -6.49 11.62
C PHE A 286 -5.23 -6.80 11.30
N GLY A 287 -4.37 -5.78 11.34
CA GLY A 287 -2.93 -5.88 11.21
C GLY A 287 -2.47 -6.33 9.81
N PHE A 288 -1.32 -6.96 9.83
CA PHE A 288 -0.60 -7.39 8.64
C PHE A 288 -0.26 -8.88 8.73
N GLN A 289 -0.29 -9.58 7.61
CA GLN A 289 0.36 -10.86 7.43
C GLN A 289 1.73 -10.63 6.78
N THR A 290 2.80 -11.12 7.41
CA THR A 290 4.14 -11.10 6.80
C THR A 290 4.43 -12.41 6.09
N LEU A 291 5.17 -12.36 4.98
CA LEU A 291 5.46 -13.53 4.17
C LEU A 291 6.80 -13.46 3.43
N GLY A 292 7.34 -14.65 3.13
CA GLY A 292 8.45 -14.84 2.22
C GLY A 292 7.97 -15.33 0.85
N ARG A 293 8.29 -14.57 -0.21
CA ARG A 293 7.91 -14.85 -1.59
C ARG A 293 9.08 -15.39 -2.39
N MET A 294 8.92 -16.57 -2.97
CA MET A 294 9.90 -17.22 -3.84
C MET A 294 9.61 -16.96 -5.31
N ASN A 295 10.65 -16.97 -6.13
CA ASN A 295 10.58 -16.87 -7.58
C ASN A 295 10.60 -18.27 -8.20
N PHE A 296 9.49 -18.68 -8.80
CA PHE A 296 9.30 -20.01 -9.40
C PHE A 296 9.94 -20.15 -10.79
N LEU A 297 10.36 -19.05 -11.41
CA LEU A 297 10.89 -19.08 -12.78
C LEU A 297 12.33 -19.59 -12.88
N HIS A 298 13.06 -19.61 -11.76
CA HIS A 298 14.50 -19.87 -11.77
C HIS A 298 14.96 -20.78 -10.62
N PRO A 299 16.01 -21.58 -10.85
CA PRO A 299 16.65 -22.32 -9.76
C PRO A 299 17.07 -21.40 -8.61
N PRO A 300 17.00 -21.89 -7.34
CA PRO A 300 16.62 -23.25 -6.99
C PRO A 300 15.12 -23.42 -6.69
N PHE A 301 14.30 -22.34 -6.74
CA PHE A 301 12.89 -22.38 -6.33
C PHE A 301 11.91 -22.80 -7.43
N ASP A 302 12.35 -23.12 -8.63
CA ASP A 302 11.58 -23.88 -9.61
C ASP A 302 11.30 -25.33 -9.14
N ASN A 303 12.12 -25.86 -8.22
CA ASN A 303 11.97 -27.18 -7.64
C ASN A 303 11.15 -27.15 -6.32
N VAL A 304 10.00 -27.84 -6.31
CA VAL A 304 9.09 -27.88 -5.15
C VAL A 304 9.75 -28.49 -3.89
N LYS A 305 10.66 -29.48 -4.01
CA LYS A 305 11.36 -30.05 -2.85
C LYS A 305 12.29 -29.03 -2.20
N VAL A 306 12.94 -28.19 -2.99
CA VAL A 306 13.76 -27.08 -2.50
C VAL A 306 12.90 -26.05 -1.78
N ARG A 307 11.70 -25.72 -2.32
CA ARG A 307 10.76 -24.82 -1.65
C ARG A 307 10.24 -25.39 -0.32
N ARG A 308 9.97 -26.71 -0.27
CA ARG A 308 9.58 -27.40 0.98
C ARG A 308 10.68 -27.36 2.03
N ALA A 309 11.92 -27.61 1.65
CA ALA A 309 13.06 -27.46 2.55
C ALA A 309 13.16 -26.02 3.09
N ALA A 310 12.95 -25.01 2.25
CA ALA A 310 12.94 -23.61 2.67
C ALA A 310 11.77 -23.30 3.64
N LEU A 311 10.56 -23.81 3.38
CA LEU A 311 9.42 -23.67 4.29
C LEU A 311 9.70 -24.29 5.65
N LEU A 312 10.23 -25.53 5.68
CA LEU A 312 10.55 -26.27 6.90
C LEU A 312 11.64 -25.60 7.74
N ALA A 313 12.56 -24.88 7.09
CA ALA A 313 13.60 -24.11 7.78
C ALA A 313 13.06 -22.89 8.51
N MET A 314 11.90 -22.35 8.12
CA MET A 314 11.37 -21.13 8.72
C MET A 314 10.76 -21.36 10.10
N ASN A 315 10.88 -20.34 10.95
CA ASN A 315 10.28 -20.26 12.27
C ASN A 315 9.60 -18.90 12.41
N GLN A 316 8.26 -18.90 12.51
CA GLN A 316 7.48 -17.66 12.62
C GLN A 316 7.84 -16.87 13.89
N LYS A 317 8.10 -17.57 15.01
CA LYS A 317 8.41 -16.89 16.27
C LYS A 317 9.72 -16.10 16.16
N ASP A 318 10.76 -16.68 15.57
CA ASP A 318 12.05 -15.99 15.41
C ASP A 318 11.92 -14.75 14.52
N VAL A 319 11.13 -14.86 13.44
CA VAL A 319 10.85 -13.73 12.55
C VAL A 319 10.05 -12.64 13.26
N LEU A 320 9.00 -13.00 14.00
CA LEU A 320 8.12 -12.06 14.70
C LEU A 320 8.80 -11.42 15.92
N ASP A 321 9.63 -12.16 16.63
CA ASP A 321 10.45 -11.61 17.73
C ASP A 321 11.45 -10.58 17.21
N ALA A 322 12.11 -10.87 16.07
CA ALA A 322 13.04 -9.93 15.47
C ALA A 322 12.34 -8.70 14.83
N LEU A 323 11.13 -8.87 14.32
CA LEU A 323 10.36 -7.81 13.68
C LEU A 323 9.68 -6.90 14.70
N VAL A 324 9.03 -7.48 15.70
CA VAL A 324 8.10 -6.81 16.62
C VAL A 324 8.64 -6.77 18.05
N GLY A 325 9.24 -7.86 18.52
CA GLY A 325 9.82 -8.00 19.87
C GLY A 325 8.81 -8.08 21.02
N ASN A 326 7.59 -7.53 20.84
CA ASN A 326 6.56 -7.53 21.87
C ASN A 326 5.38 -8.44 21.48
N PRO A 327 5.15 -9.54 22.21
CA PRO A 327 4.10 -10.53 21.90
C PRO A 327 2.67 -9.95 21.90
N LYS A 328 2.45 -8.77 22.47
CA LYS A 328 1.14 -8.09 22.42
C LYS A 328 0.77 -7.61 21.01
N PHE A 329 1.77 -7.44 20.14
CA PHE A 329 1.59 -6.90 18.79
C PHE A 329 1.81 -7.95 17.69
N TYR A 330 1.96 -9.24 18.02
CA TYR A 330 2.03 -10.26 16.98
C TYR A 330 1.30 -11.55 17.36
N LYS A 331 1.02 -12.37 16.36
CA LYS A 331 0.40 -13.70 16.49
C LYS A 331 1.06 -14.68 15.53
N ILE A 332 1.45 -15.86 16.04
CA ILE A 332 1.82 -16.99 15.21
C ILE A 332 0.56 -17.43 14.45
N CYS A 333 0.65 -17.51 13.13
CA CYS A 333 -0.50 -17.79 12.27
C CYS A 333 -0.06 -18.48 10.99
N GLY A 334 -0.48 -19.72 10.79
CA GLY A 334 -0.23 -20.48 9.57
C GLY A 334 -1.32 -20.33 8.51
N ALA A 335 -2.42 -19.61 8.79
CA ALA A 335 -3.50 -19.45 7.83
C ALA A 335 -3.08 -18.50 6.69
N PHE A 336 -3.35 -18.90 5.44
CA PHE A 336 -3.19 -18.03 4.28
C PHE A 336 -4.28 -16.94 4.22
N PHE A 337 -5.43 -17.17 4.89
CA PHE A 337 -6.60 -16.28 4.86
C PHE A 337 -6.88 -15.63 6.22
N VAL A 338 -5.80 -15.25 6.91
CA VAL A 338 -5.82 -14.46 8.15
C VAL A 338 -6.45 -15.19 9.35
N CYS A 339 -5.66 -15.35 10.40
CA CYS A 339 -6.14 -15.89 11.67
C CYS A 339 -7.11 -14.90 12.34
N GLY A 340 -8.22 -15.42 12.85
CA GLY A 340 -9.31 -14.65 13.43
C GLY A 340 -10.44 -14.33 12.44
N THR A 341 -10.34 -14.76 11.17
CA THR A 341 -11.39 -14.60 10.17
C THR A 341 -12.22 -15.88 10.00
N PRO A 342 -13.41 -15.81 9.36
CA PRO A 342 -14.22 -16.99 9.09
C PRO A 342 -13.55 -18.05 8.21
N LEU A 343 -12.51 -17.70 7.44
CA LEU A 343 -11.79 -18.61 6.54
C LEU A 343 -10.48 -19.13 7.15
N GLU A 344 -10.22 -18.83 8.43
CA GLU A 344 -9.05 -19.38 9.14
C GLU A 344 -9.07 -20.92 9.09
N THR A 345 -7.92 -21.49 8.79
CA THR A 345 -7.68 -22.93 8.86
C THR A 345 -6.21 -23.19 9.15
N GLU A 346 -5.88 -24.27 9.86
CA GLU A 346 -4.53 -24.69 10.17
C GLU A 346 -4.01 -25.83 9.28
N VAL A 347 -4.80 -26.26 8.31
CA VAL A 347 -4.43 -27.37 7.41
C VAL A 347 -3.10 -27.10 6.72
N GLY A 348 -2.13 -27.99 6.91
CA GLY A 348 -0.80 -27.92 6.31
C GLY A 348 0.19 -26.99 7.03
N ALA A 349 -0.22 -26.30 8.10
CA ALA A 349 0.60 -25.31 8.80
C ALA A 349 1.41 -25.88 9.98
N GLU A 350 1.18 -27.11 10.38
CA GLU A 350 1.55 -27.67 11.67
C GLU A 350 3.05 -27.54 11.98
N THR A 351 3.92 -27.82 11.01
CA THR A 351 5.37 -27.74 11.18
C THR A 351 5.85 -26.30 11.30
N LEU A 352 5.33 -25.41 10.45
CA LEU A 352 5.70 -24.00 10.44
C LEU A 352 5.28 -23.29 11.74
N VAL A 353 4.07 -23.57 12.22
CA VAL A 353 3.52 -22.98 13.45
C VAL A 353 4.27 -23.46 14.69
N LYS A 354 4.69 -24.74 14.72
CA LYS A 354 5.50 -25.30 15.82
C LYS A 354 6.96 -24.82 15.78
N GLY A 355 7.47 -24.37 14.64
CA GLY A 355 8.84 -23.92 14.49
C GLY A 355 9.90 -25.01 14.68
N SER A 356 9.56 -26.28 14.42
CA SER A 356 10.41 -27.45 14.72
C SER A 356 10.94 -28.17 13.48
N GLY A 357 10.88 -27.53 12.31
CA GLY A 357 11.16 -28.19 11.03
C GLY A 357 12.62 -28.27 10.58
N MET A 358 13.58 -27.70 11.33
CA MET A 358 14.98 -27.57 10.87
C MET A 358 15.64 -28.91 10.51
N ALA A 359 15.43 -29.96 11.29
CA ALA A 359 15.98 -31.29 11.00
C ALA A 359 15.42 -31.87 9.70
N GLU A 360 14.10 -31.74 9.50
CA GLU A 360 13.44 -32.17 8.28
C GLU A 360 13.84 -31.29 7.09
N ALA A 361 14.05 -29.98 7.29
CA ALA A 361 14.55 -29.07 6.27
C ALA A 361 15.89 -29.53 5.70
N LYS A 362 16.85 -29.91 6.58
CA LYS A 362 18.15 -30.44 6.17
C LYS A 362 18.02 -31.73 5.37
N LYS A 363 17.16 -32.63 5.81
CA LYS A 363 16.90 -33.92 5.15
C LYS A 363 16.23 -33.69 3.77
N GLU A 364 15.20 -32.86 3.71
CA GLU A 364 14.48 -32.54 2.45
C GLU A 364 15.42 -31.86 1.45
N LEU A 365 16.26 -30.92 1.90
CA LEU A 365 17.24 -30.25 1.07
C LEU A 365 18.25 -31.24 0.47
N ALA A 366 18.80 -32.17 1.30
CA ALA A 366 19.74 -33.18 0.84
C ALA A 366 19.11 -34.12 -0.21
N ALA A 367 17.80 -34.42 -0.10
CA ALA A 367 17.06 -35.27 -1.02
C ALA A 367 16.48 -34.51 -2.25
N SER A 368 16.57 -33.17 -2.26
CA SER A 368 15.95 -32.32 -3.30
C SER A 368 16.73 -32.27 -4.61
N GLY A 369 18.01 -32.61 -4.60
CA GLY A 369 18.92 -32.38 -5.73
C GLY A 369 19.47 -30.95 -5.80
N TYR A 370 19.38 -30.19 -4.70
CA TYR A 370 19.95 -28.86 -4.62
C TYR A 370 21.47 -28.87 -4.87
N ASP A 371 21.93 -28.12 -5.86
CA ASP A 371 23.31 -28.12 -6.35
C ASP A 371 24.22 -27.07 -5.69
N GLY A 372 23.68 -26.33 -4.70
CA GLY A 372 24.36 -25.23 -4.06
C GLY A 372 24.27 -23.90 -4.80
N THR A 373 23.35 -23.74 -5.74
CA THR A 373 23.04 -22.45 -6.38
C THR A 373 22.62 -21.44 -5.30
N PRO A 374 23.29 -20.27 -5.19
CA PRO A 374 22.96 -19.27 -4.18
C PRO A 374 21.54 -18.72 -4.34
N ILE A 375 20.84 -18.57 -3.21
CA ILE A 375 19.55 -17.88 -3.14
C ILE A 375 19.81 -16.39 -3.00
N VAL A 376 19.46 -15.61 -4.02
CA VAL A 376 19.49 -14.14 -3.99
C VAL A 376 18.28 -13.64 -3.23
N ILE A 377 18.49 -13.10 -2.03
CA ILE A 377 17.45 -12.49 -1.18
C ILE A 377 17.59 -10.97 -1.21
N MET A 378 16.52 -10.26 -1.59
CA MET A 378 16.47 -8.81 -1.51
C MET A 378 16.11 -8.37 -0.09
N ALA A 379 16.96 -7.53 0.54
CA ALA A 379 16.86 -7.12 1.94
C ALA A 379 16.74 -5.61 2.07
N PRO A 380 15.51 -5.04 2.12
CA PRO A 380 15.33 -3.61 2.34
C PRO A 380 15.70 -3.23 3.78
N GLY A 381 16.48 -2.15 3.95
CA GLY A 381 16.91 -1.67 5.26
C GLY A 381 16.14 -0.46 5.79
N ASP A 382 15.37 0.19 4.93
CA ASP A 382 14.71 1.49 5.14
C ASP A 382 13.26 1.40 5.64
N VAL A 383 12.60 0.24 5.51
CA VAL A 383 11.22 0.03 5.99
C VAL A 383 11.21 -0.77 7.28
N VAL A 384 10.75 -0.15 8.36
CA VAL A 384 10.72 -0.72 9.73
C VAL A 384 10.12 -2.13 9.76
N THR A 385 9.02 -2.33 9.02
CA THR A 385 8.27 -3.60 9.00
C THR A 385 8.80 -4.64 8.02
N LEU A 386 9.92 -4.38 7.33
CA LEU A 386 10.48 -5.28 6.31
C LEU A 386 11.97 -5.59 6.49
N LYS A 387 12.66 -4.91 7.40
CA LYS A 387 14.11 -5.04 7.57
C LYS A 387 14.55 -6.33 8.27
N ALA A 388 13.71 -6.90 9.14
CA ALA A 388 14.10 -8.06 9.97
C ALA A 388 13.94 -9.40 9.26
N GLN A 389 12.85 -9.60 8.51
CA GLN A 389 12.49 -10.88 7.90
C GLN A 389 13.60 -11.46 7.00
N PRO A 390 14.18 -10.70 6.03
CA PRO A 390 15.21 -11.25 5.16
C PRO A 390 16.47 -11.67 5.90
N VAL A 391 16.81 -10.97 6.98
CA VAL A 391 18.00 -11.28 7.80
C VAL A 391 17.83 -12.58 8.57
N VAL A 392 16.69 -12.73 9.28
CA VAL A 392 16.36 -13.95 10.03
C VAL A 392 16.21 -15.13 9.08
N ALA A 393 15.49 -14.97 7.97
CA ALA A 393 15.31 -16.01 6.98
C ALA A 393 16.63 -16.46 6.35
N ALA A 394 17.54 -15.52 6.04
CA ALA A 394 18.86 -15.85 5.51
C ALA A 394 19.68 -16.70 6.50
N GLN A 395 19.58 -16.41 7.80
CA GLN A 395 20.24 -17.21 8.84
C GLN A 395 19.66 -18.62 8.91
N LEU A 396 18.33 -18.74 8.98
CA LEU A 396 17.64 -20.05 9.04
C LEU A 396 17.91 -20.90 7.79
N LEU A 397 17.90 -20.28 6.61
CA LEU A 397 18.23 -20.99 5.36
C LEU A 397 19.68 -21.47 5.34
N ARG A 398 20.65 -20.67 5.80
CA ARG A 398 22.05 -21.09 5.92
C ARG A 398 22.21 -22.24 6.90
N GLU A 399 21.50 -22.21 8.03
CA GLU A 399 21.48 -23.31 9.00
C GLU A 399 20.94 -24.61 8.38
N ALA A 400 19.92 -24.51 7.52
CA ALA A 400 19.37 -25.65 6.78
C ALA A 400 20.33 -26.19 5.69
N GLY A 401 21.40 -25.46 5.34
CA GLY A 401 22.39 -25.85 4.34
C GLY A 401 22.30 -25.12 3.00
N PHE A 402 21.44 -24.12 2.88
CA PHE A 402 21.39 -23.30 1.66
C PHE A 402 22.57 -22.32 1.59
N LYS A 403 23.04 -22.05 0.37
CA LYS A 403 23.87 -20.88 0.10
C LYS A 403 22.99 -19.67 -0.10
N VAL A 404 23.23 -18.59 0.64
CA VAL A 404 22.40 -17.37 0.59
C VAL A 404 23.26 -16.16 0.27
N ASP A 405 22.88 -15.45 -0.79
CA ASP A 405 23.35 -14.12 -1.16
C ASP A 405 22.31 -13.08 -0.71
N LEU A 406 22.56 -12.46 0.46
CA LEU A 406 21.68 -11.45 1.05
C LEU A 406 22.09 -10.08 0.52
N GLN A 407 21.27 -9.50 -0.35
CA GLN A 407 21.54 -8.23 -1.01
C GLN A 407 20.81 -7.08 -0.32
N ALA A 408 21.55 -6.25 0.42
CA ALA A 408 21.02 -5.04 1.05
C ALA A 408 20.62 -4.01 -0.02
N THR A 409 19.45 -3.40 0.16
CA THR A 409 18.89 -2.40 -0.74
C THR A 409 17.84 -1.55 -0.02
N ASP A 410 17.21 -0.61 -0.71
CA ASP A 410 16.01 0.09 -0.27
C ASP A 410 14.73 -0.58 -0.79
N TRP A 411 13.59 -0.29 -0.16
CA TRP A 411 12.32 -0.90 -0.49
C TRP A 411 11.84 -0.56 -1.92
N GLN A 412 12.07 0.64 -2.39
CA GLN A 412 11.64 1.03 -3.73
C GLN A 412 12.44 0.31 -4.82
N THR A 413 13.69 -0.01 -4.54
CA THR A 413 14.50 -0.91 -5.38
C THR A 413 13.91 -2.33 -5.38
N VAL A 414 13.48 -2.85 -4.22
CA VAL A 414 12.75 -4.13 -4.16
C VAL A 414 11.46 -4.06 -4.98
N VAL A 415 10.65 -3.01 -4.82
CA VAL A 415 9.38 -2.82 -5.56
C VAL A 415 9.60 -2.84 -7.07
N SER A 416 10.65 -2.19 -7.54
CA SER A 416 10.98 -2.17 -8.98
C SER A 416 11.56 -3.51 -9.45
N ARG A 417 12.53 -4.07 -8.70
CA ARG A 417 13.26 -5.28 -9.09
C ARG A 417 12.42 -6.55 -8.99
N ARG A 418 11.44 -6.64 -8.06
CA ARG A 418 10.56 -7.81 -7.94
C ARG A 418 9.70 -8.06 -9.17
N ALA A 419 9.49 -7.06 -10.02
CA ALA A 419 8.80 -7.20 -11.30
C ALA A 419 9.67 -7.81 -12.40
N SER A 420 10.99 -7.94 -12.20
CA SER A 420 11.91 -8.52 -13.17
C SER A 420 11.77 -10.04 -13.23
N GLN A 421 11.54 -10.56 -14.43
CA GLN A 421 11.53 -12.00 -14.73
C GLN A 421 12.90 -12.54 -15.15
N LYS A 422 13.95 -11.72 -15.06
CA LYS A 422 15.32 -12.12 -15.40
C LYS A 422 15.89 -13.12 -14.40
N PRO A 423 16.83 -13.97 -14.80
CA PRO A 423 17.57 -14.81 -13.87
C PRO A 423 18.31 -13.99 -12.81
N PRO A 424 18.56 -14.53 -11.61
CA PRO A 424 19.29 -13.82 -10.54
C PRO A 424 20.64 -13.27 -10.99
N LYS A 425 21.38 -14.01 -11.83
CA LYS A 425 22.68 -13.60 -12.40
C LYS A 425 22.60 -12.39 -13.33
N GLU A 426 21.43 -12.05 -13.84
CA GLU A 426 21.16 -10.94 -14.74
C GLU A 426 20.40 -9.78 -14.04
N GLY A 427 20.51 -9.70 -12.72
CA GLY A 427 19.83 -8.69 -11.90
C GLY A 427 18.43 -9.07 -11.44
N GLY A 428 17.99 -10.33 -11.67
CA GLY A 428 16.79 -10.90 -11.08
C GLY A 428 16.98 -11.25 -9.59
N TRP A 429 16.12 -12.10 -9.06
CA TRP A 429 16.06 -12.43 -7.63
C TRP A 429 15.46 -13.83 -7.42
N ASN A 430 15.70 -14.42 -6.24
CA ASN A 430 15.08 -15.69 -5.84
C ASN A 430 14.04 -15.51 -4.74
N MET A 431 14.24 -14.58 -3.78
CA MET A 431 13.33 -14.40 -2.66
C MET A 431 13.26 -12.93 -2.23
N PHE A 432 12.07 -12.48 -1.84
CA PHE A 432 11.85 -11.23 -1.13
C PHE A 432 10.79 -11.41 -0.05
N PHE A 433 10.73 -10.45 0.87
CA PHE A 433 9.75 -10.42 1.95
C PHE A 433 8.83 -9.23 1.79
N THR A 434 7.59 -9.40 2.19
CA THR A 434 6.59 -8.33 2.14
C THR A 434 5.49 -8.59 3.17
N ASN A 435 4.71 -7.54 3.41
CA ASN A 435 3.54 -7.62 4.27
C ASN A 435 2.29 -7.33 3.45
N TRP A 436 1.22 -8.03 3.76
CA TRP A 436 -0.12 -7.69 3.29
C TRP A 436 -0.96 -7.21 4.46
N VAL A 437 -1.72 -6.14 4.27
CA VAL A 437 -2.81 -5.85 5.21
C VAL A 437 -3.80 -7.00 5.18
N SER A 438 -4.32 -7.36 6.34
CA SER A 438 -5.19 -8.53 6.46
C SER A 438 -6.38 -8.50 5.50
N ALA A 439 -6.91 -7.31 5.20
CA ALA A 439 -8.00 -7.12 4.25
C ALA A 439 -7.65 -7.50 2.78
N ASP A 440 -6.37 -7.59 2.42
CA ASP A 440 -5.94 -8.01 1.07
C ASP A 440 -5.90 -9.53 0.92
N VAL A 441 -5.77 -10.24 2.02
CA VAL A 441 -5.51 -11.69 2.03
C VAL A 441 -6.57 -12.49 2.79
N ASP A 442 -7.69 -11.87 3.15
CA ASP A 442 -8.78 -12.48 3.91
C ASP A 442 -9.57 -13.54 3.13
N ASN A 443 -9.40 -13.59 1.81
CA ASN A 443 -10.04 -14.60 0.96
C ASN A 443 -9.17 -14.97 -0.26
N PRO A 444 -9.43 -16.14 -0.90
CA PRO A 444 -8.61 -16.63 -2.01
C PRO A 444 -8.62 -15.74 -3.26
N VAL A 445 -9.65 -14.96 -3.50
CA VAL A 445 -9.76 -14.13 -4.71
C VAL A 445 -9.00 -12.82 -4.53
N SER A 446 -9.06 -12.20 -3.34
CA SER A 446 -8.32 -10.98 -3.01
C SER A 446 -6.82 -11.23 -2.82
N ASN A 447 -6.44 -12.40 -2.27
CA ASN A 447 -5.04 -12.75 -2.02
C ASN A 447 -4.27 -12.96 -3.32
N LEU A 448 -3.57 -11.92 -3.77
CA LEU A 448 -2.74 -11.98 -4.98
C LEU A 448 -1.59 -12.99 -4.85
N SER A 449 -1.07 -13.18 -3.63
CA SER A 449 0.11 -14.03 -3.41
C SER A 449 -0.20 -15.52 -3.57
N ILE A 450 -1.47 -15.93 -3.45
CA ILE A 450 -1.84 -17.34 -3.58
C ILE A 450 -2.17 -17.73 -5.04
N GLY A 451 -2.25 -16.75 -5.95
CA GLY A 451 -2.58 -17.00 -7.35
C GLY A 451 -1.58 -17.93 -8.04
N GLY A 452 -2.13 -18.88 -8.80
CA GLY A 452 -1.40 -19.89 -9.56
C GLY A 452 -1.36 -19.63 -11.07
N GLN A 453 -1.47 -18.37 -11.52
CA GLN A 453 -1.59 -17.99 -12.94
C GLN A 453 -0.25 -18.04 -13.71
N GLY A 454 0.86 -18.32 -13.04
CA GLY A 454 2.18 -18.45 -13.67
C GLY A 454 2.71 -17.14 -14.27
N LYS A 455 3.60 -17.29 -15.25
CA LYS A 455 4.39 -16.21 -15.84
C LYS A 455 3.56 -15.07 -16.46
N ASN A 456 2.42 -15.39 -17.03
CA ASN A 456 1.67 -14.45 -17.88
C ASN A 456 0.54 -13.71 -17.17
N GLY A 457 0.22 -14.04 -15.92
CA GLY A 457 -0.88 -13.41 -15.18
C GLY A 457 -0.66 -13.38 -13.67
N GLY A 458 0.33 -14.15 -13.18
CA GLY A 458 0.61 -14.30 -11.77
C GLY A 458 1.29 -13.07 -11.16
N TRP A 459 1.07 -12.90 -9.86
CA TRP A 459 1.82 -11.92 -9.07
C TRP A 459 3.32 -12.28 -9.00
N PHE A 460 4.16 -11.34 -8.67
CA PHE A 460 5.62 -11.48 -8.59
C PHE A 460 6.03 -12.78 -7.90
N GLY A 461 6.98 -13.50 -8.51
CA GLY A 461 7.33 -14.87 -8.15
C GLY A 461 6.64 -15.92 -9.01
N TRP A 462 5.57 -15.57 -9.69
CA TRP A 462 4.93 -16.30 -10.82
C TRP A 462 4.68 -17.79 -10.55
N ALA A 463 4.13 -18.10 -9.37
CA ALA A 463 3.69 -19.45 -9.08
C ALA A 463 2.65 -19.92 -10.10
N GLU A 464 2.78 -21.17 -10.55
CA GLU A 464 1.85 -21.78 -11.50
C GLU A 464 1.21 -23.02 -10.87
N ASP A 465 -0.12 -23.01 -10.73
CA ASP A 465 -0.90 -24.11 -10.19
C ASP A 465 -2.35 -24.04 -10.65
N ALA A 466 -2.71 -24.91 -11.61
CA ALA A 466 -4.04 -24.97 -12.18
C ALA A 466 -5.11 -25.44 -11.18
N THR A 467 -4.74 -26.19 -10.14
CA THR A 467 -5.66 -26.64 -9.09
C THR A 467 -6.08 -25.47 -8.23
N ILE A 468 -5.13 -24.61 -7.82
CA ILE A 468 -5.43 -23.39 -7.07
C ILE A 468 -6.36 -22.48 -7.88
N GLU A 469 -6.09 -22.25 -9.16
CA GLU A 469 -6.95 -21.37 -9.98
C GLU A 469 -8.36 -21.94 -10.14
N LYS A 470 -8.51 -23.26 -10.35
CA LYS A 470 -9.81 -23.91 -10.38
C LYS A 470 -10.59 -23.76 -9.07
N LEU A 471 -9.92 -23.95 -7.93
CA LEU A 471 -10.55 -23.80 -6.61
C LEU A 471 -10.92 -22.32 -6.32
N ARG A 472 -10.09 -21.36 -6.76
CA ARG A 472 -10.39 -19.92 -6.68
C ARG A 472 -11.64 -19.56 -7.51
N ASP A 473 -11.82 -20.17 -8.68
CA ASP A 473 -13.02 -20.01 -9.51
C ASP A 473 -14.25 -20.56 -8.81
N GLN A 474 -14.15 -21.74 -8.20
CA GLN A 474 -15.24 -22.33 -7.44
C GLN A 474 -15.61 -21.45 -6.22
N PHE A 475 -14.60 -20.91 -5.52
CA PHE A 475 -14.80 -19.99 -4.41
C PHE A 475 -15.55 -18.72 -4.86
N ALA A 476 -15.18 -18.15 -5.99
CA ALA A 476 -15.79 -16.94 -6.54
C ALA A 476 -17.29 -17.15 -6.89
N ARG A 477 -17.67 -18.36 -7.29
CA ARG A 477 -19.06 -18.75 -7.60
C ARG A 477 -19.88 -19.12 -6.38
N SER A 478 -19.22 -19.49 -5.26
CA SER A 478 -19.92 -19.95 -4.05
C SER A 478 -20.59 -18.79 -3.32
N SER A 479 -21.85 -18.99 -2.92
CA SER A 479 -22.61 -18.07 -2.06
C SER A 479 -22.69 -18.55 -0.60
N SER A 480 -22.37 -19.82 -0.34
CA SER A 480 -22.43 -20.44 0.99
C SER A 480 -21.11 -20.21 1.74
N LEU A 481 -21.18 -19.73 2.98
CA LEU A 481 -20.00 -19.61 3.83
C LEU A 481 -19.35 -20.97 4.13
N GLU A 482 -20.16 -22.01 4.30
CA GLU A 482 -19.66 -23.36 4.56
C GLU A 482 -18.85 -23.92 3.39
N ASP A 483 -19.35 -23.73 2.15
CA ASP A 483 -18.60 -24.13 0.94
C ASP A 483 -17.35 -23.28 0.76
N LYS A 484 -17.43 -21.98 1.05
CA LYS A 484 -16.27 -21.09 1.03
C LYS A 484 -15.19 -21.54 2.01
N LYS A 485 -15.56 -21.99 3.22
CA LYS A 485 -14.59 -22.53 4.20
C LYS A 485 -13.91 -23.81 3.69
N LYS A 486 -14.68 -24.74 3.11
CA LYS A 486 -14.11 -25.97 2.52
C LYS A 486 -13.13 -25.64 1.40
N LEU A 487 -13.54 -24.79 0.46
CA LEU A 487 -12.68 -24.38 -0.65
C LEU A 487 -11.43 -23.64 -0.18
N ALA A 488 -11.54 -22.78 0.83
CA ALA A 488 -10.38 -22.10 1.43
C ALA A 488 -9.39 -23.10 2.05
N ALA A 489 -9.89 -24.14 2.75
CA ALA A 489 -9.06 -25.20 3.32
C ALA A 489 -8.36 -26.04 2.24
N GLU A 490 -9.06 -26.37 1.14
CA GLU A 490 -8.46 -27.08 0.01
C GLU A 490 -7.39 -26.25 -0.69
N ILE A 491 -7.64 -24.96 -0.90
CA ILE A 491 -6.68 -24.01 -1.47
C ILE A 491 -5.45 -23.90 -0.56
N GLN A 492 -5.66 -23.76 0.75
CA GLN A 492 -4.55 -23.67 1.69
C GLN A 492 -3.70 -24.93 1.70
N LYS A 493 -4.33 -26.12 1.68
CA LYS A 493 -3.62 -27.39 1.59
C LYS A 493 -2.74 -27.44 0.35
N GLN A 494 -3.30 -27.13 -0.83
CA GLN A 494 -2.56 -27.10 -2.09
C GLN A 494 -1.41 -26.07 -2.05
N ALA A 495 -1.67 -24.90 -1.45
CA ALA A 495 -0.66 -23.86 -1.31
C ALA A 495 0.52 -24.28 -0.43
N TYR A 496 0.30 -25.04 0.65
CA TYR A 496 1.36 -25.65 1.44
C TYR A 496 2.08 -26.77 0.68
N ASP A 497 1.34 -27.65 -0.01
CA ASP A 497 1.91 -28.75 -0.81
C ASP A 497 2.86 -28.23 -1.89
N GLN A 498 2.54 -27.10 -2.52
CA GLN A 498 3.35 -26.45 -3.56
C GLN A 498 4.27 -25.36 -3.06
N VAL A 499 4.11 -24.97 -1.80
CA VAL A 499 4.80 -23.83 -1.16
C VAL A 499 4.71 -22.56 -2.01
N ILE A 500 3.48 -22.11 -2.25
CA ILE A 500 3.22 -20.93 -3.08
C ILE A 500 3.87 -19.67 -2.49
N TYR A 501 3.81 -19.52 -1.18
CA TYR A 501 4.62 -18.60 -0.39
C TYR A 501 4.75 -19.12 1.05
N ILE A 502 5.61 -18.54 1.84
CA ILE A 502 5.81 -18.91 3.24
C ILE A 502 5.15 -17.86 4.13
N PRO A 503 4.01 -18.15 4.80
CA PRO A 503 3.42 -17.26 5.78
C PRO A 503 4.32 -17.19 7.02
N LEU A 504 4.63 -15.98 7.49
CA LEU A 504 5.56 -15.74 8.61
C LEU A 504 4.88 -15.12 9.83
N GLY A 505 3.54 -15.24 9.90
CA GLY A 505 2.70 -14.81 11.00
C GLY A 505 2.04 -13.44 10.77
N GLN A 506 1.37 -12.94 11.80
CA GLN A 506 0.63 -11.69 11.78
C GLN A 506 1.13 -10.72 12.83
N PHE A 507 1.04 -9.42 12.55
CA PHE A 507 1.41 -8.39 13.51
C PHE A 507 0.54 -7.14 13.37
N LEU A 508 0.48 -6.38 14.46
CA LEU A 508 -0.13 -5.06 14.56
C LEU A 508 0.98 -4.03 14.66
N ILE A 509 0.81 -2.87 14.05
CA ILE A 509 1.71 -1.75 14.26
C ILE A 509 0.90 -0.50 14.65
N PRO A 510 1.23 0.18 15.76
CA PRO A 510 0.62 1.46 16.08
C PRO A 510 1.12 2.56 15.17
N SER A 511 0.28 3.58 14.96
CA SER A 511 0.70 4.89 14.48
C SER A 511 0.85 5.85 15.66
N ALA A 512 1.59 6.92 15.49
CA ALA A 512 1.80 7.95 16.49
C ALA A 512 1.54 9.34 15.90
N TRP A 513 0.84 10.19 16.67
CA TRP A 513 0.58 11.56 16.23
C TRP A 513 0.46 12.52 17.41
N ARG A 514 0.64 13.79 17.14
CA ARG A 514 0.47 14.84 18.13
C ARG A 514 -1.01 15.01 18.49
N LYS A 515 -1.30 15.28 19.77
CA LYS A 515 -2.66 15.54 20.27
C LYS A 515 -3.32 16.78 19.64
N SER A 516 -2.53 17.64 18.99
CA SER A 516 -3.05 18.73 18.16
C SER A 516 -3.81 18.24 16.94
N LEU A 517 -3.59 16.98 16.50
CA LEU A 517 -4.41 16.34 15.46
C LEU A 517 -5.63 15.67 16.10
N THR A 518 -6.81 16.05 15.64
CA THR A 518 -8.09 15.46 16.04
C THR A 518 -8.82 14.87 14.83
N GLY A 519 -9.72 13.92 15.07
CA GLY A 519 -10.50 13.31 13.99
C GLY A 519 -9.72 12.32 13.12
N VAL A 520 -8.62 11.77 13.60
CA VAL A 520 -7.93 10.64 12.97
C VAL A 520 -8.88 9.45 12.92
N ILE A 521 -9.02 8.84 11.75
CA ILE A 521 -9.95 7.72 11.51
C ILE A 521 -9.16 6.42 11.52
N ASP A 522 -9.59 5.46 12.33
CA ASP A 522 -9.11 4.08 12.25
C ASP A 522 -9.63 3.37 10.98
N GLY A 523 -8.89 2.40 10.50
CA GLY A 523 -9.29 1.65 9.31
C GLY A 523 -8.36 0.48 8.99
N PRO A 524 -8.91 -0.53 8.29
CA PRO A 524 -8.24 -1.83 8.15
C PRO A 524 -7.06 -1.86 7.17
N ALA A 525 -6.70 -0.77 6.50
CA ALA A 525 -5.64 -0.85 5.50
C ALA A 525 -4.73 0.38 5.40
N THR A 526 -5.25 1.60 5.49
CA THR A 526 -4.49 2.82 5.18
C THR A 526 -4.86 3.97 6.11
N PRO A 527 -3.90 4.79 6.57
CA PRO A 527 -4.23 6.06 7.17
C PRO A 527 -4.87 6.98 6.14
N VAL A 528 -5.81 7.79 6.57
CA VAL A 528 -6.50 8.78 5.75
C VAL A 528 -6.36 10.16 6.37
N PHE A 529 -6.23 11.21 5.52
CA PHE A 529 -5.97 12.57 5.99
C PHE A 529 -7.20 13.49 5.90
N TRP A 530 -8.31 13.04 5.28
CA TRP A 530 -9.59 13.75 5.46
C TRP A 530 -10.12 13.56 6.87
N ASN A 531 -11.03 14.41 7.31
CA ASN A 531 -11.57 14.48 8.66
C ASN A 531 -10.57 14.91 9.76
N ILE A 532 -9.28 14.87 9.51
CA ILE A 532 -8.27 15.35 10.47
C ILE A 532 -8.30 16.87 10.51
N ASP A 533 -8.40 17.40 11.72
CA ASP A 533 -8.22 18.82 12.01
C ASP A 533 -6.93 19.01 12.83
N LYS A 534 -6.27 20.14 12.62
CA LYS A 534 -5.07 20.52 13.39
C LYS A 534 -5.41 21.76 14.22
N THR A 535 -5.37 21.61 15.55
CA THR A 535 -5.45 22.73 16.47
C THR A 535 -4.06 23.36 16.66
N GLU A 536 -4.02 24.65 16.90
CA GLU A 536 -2.77 25.39 17.17
C GLU A 536 -2.10 24.93 18.46
#